data_51da7fedeb9e1c065ce261cd2be01217
#
_entry.id   51da7fedeb9e1c065ce261cd2be01217
#
_cell.length_a   1.000
_cell.length_b   1.000
_cell.length_c   1.000
_cell.angle_alpha   90.00
_cell.angle_beta   90.00
_cell.angle_gamma   90.00
#
_symmetry.space_group_name_H-M   'P 1'
#
loop_
_entity.id
_entity.type
_entity.pdbx_description
1 polymer ?
#
loop_
_entity_poly.entity_id
_entity_poly.type
_entity_poly.pdbx_seq_one_letter_code
_entity_poly.pdbx_strand_id
1 'polypeptide(L)'
;KTGKEANMFYSDEDKVNENRTAFFEPHFKPDFNQDLLNSNNYITHFLMVSRELLDQVGGINKEYDGAQDYDFILRCTELADNVIHIPKVLYHWRVHERSTAAGAGSKDYAIDAGKCAIESHLQRMGENGKVVVTPYFGFYRIEYGINTENKTEDYVLFADQSLKPLNADWKQILYADCSRKKIGVVGGKIYDRHHRIYEAAFLEKGDWTGAACGENVFSGLREGYGGYMHRANIQMDCDRVSEKCMLVKKEVLEQIEDYEQQIRTPEFSYIVCQKAKEMGYRIMYEPEVKMIFKS
;
A
#
# COMPACT_ATOMS: atom_id res chain seq x y z
N LYS A 1 -3.02 -15.29 -12.78
CA LYS A 1 -3.29 -16.47 -11.91
C LYS A 1 -2.24 -17.53 -12.24
N THR A 2 -1.29 -17.73 -11.33
CA THR A 2 -0.08 -18.57 -11.54
C THR A 2 -0.34 -20.08 -11.47
N GLY A 3 -1.57 -20.54 -11.38
CA GLY A 3 -1.89 -21.97 -11.26
C GLY A 3 -1.45 -22.63 -9.94
N LYS A 4 -0.86 -21.88 -9.02
CA LYS A 4 -0.49 -22.35 -7.69
C LYS A 4 -1.67 -22.33 -6.74
N GLU A 5 -1.83 -23.35 -5.93
CA GLU A 5 -2.86 -23.38 -4.88
C GLU A 5 -2.57 -22.31 -3.82
N ALA A 6 -3.64 -21.71 -3.28
CA ALA A 6 -3.48 -20.73 -2.22
C ALA A 6 -3.12 -21.43 -0.91
N ASN A 7 -2.12 -20.90 -0.21
CA ASN A 7 -1.63 -21.43 1.05
C ASN A 7 -1.67 -20.41 2.20
N MET A 8 -2.21 -19.21 1.92
CA MET A 8 -2.47 -18.17 2.92
C MET A 8 -3.82 -17.49 2.64
N PHE A 9 -4.66 -17.34 3.68
CA PHE A 9 -5.98 -16.73 3.59
C PHE A 9 -6.18 -15.76 4.74
N TYR A 10 -6.88 -14.65 4.50
CA TYR A 10 -7.32 -13.73 5.55
C TYR A 10 -8.73 -13.21 5.27
N SER A 11 -9.41 -12.77 6.31
CA SER A 11 -10.78 -12.23 6.22
C SER A 11 -10.89 -10.83 6.79
N ASP A 12 -12.04 -10.19 6.57
CA ASP A 12 -12.44 -9.00 7.27
C ASP A 12 -12.70 -9.29 8.76
N GLU A 13 -12.69 -8.24 9.57
CA GLU A 13 -12.99 -8.29 10.98
C GLU A 13 -13.83 -7.10 11.43
N ASP A 14 -14.42 -7.18 12.61
CA ASP A 14 -14.98 -6.05 13.33
C ASP A 14 -14.60 -6.13 14.82
N LYS A 15 -15.07 -5.17 15.59
CA LYS A 15 -14.95 -5.18 17.04
C LYS A 15 -16.27 -5.53 17.67
N VAL A 16 -16.20 -6.21 18.82
CA VAL A 16 -17.36 -6.51 19.67
C VAL A 16 -17.07 -6.08 21.08
N ASN A 17 -18.06 -5.51 21.76
CA ASN A 17 -17.95 -5.13 23.17
C ASN A 17 -17.79 -6.36 24.07
N GLU A 18 -17.39 -6.15 25.33
CA GLU A 18 -17.11 -7.20 26.31
C GLU A 18 -18.30 -8.17 26.48
N ASN A 19 -19.53 -7.64 26.49
CA ASN A 19 -20.76 -8.40 26.67
C ASN A 19 -21.27 -9.06 25.38
N ARG A 20 -20.60 -8.87 24.23
CA ARG A 20 -20.98 -9.39 22.91
C ARG A 20 -22.37 -8.95 22.43
N THR A 21 -22.80 -7.77 22.83
CA THR A 21 -24.12 -7.21 22.47
C THR A 21 -24.08 -6.16 21.37
N ALA A 22 -22.90 -5.60 21.07
CA ALA A 22 -22.73 -4.57 20.04
C ALA A 22 -21.48 -4.85 19.23
N PHE A 23 -21.63 -4.84 17.91
CA PHE A 23 -20.56 -4.93 16.91
C PHE A 23 -20.32 -3.53 16.32
N PHE A 24 -19.05 -3.15 16.14
CA PHE A 24 -18.66 -1.82 15.72
C PHE A 24 -17.30 -1.80 15.04
N GLU A 25 -16.96 -0.69 14.39
CA GLU A 25 -15.70 -0.47 13.70
C GLU A 25 -15.28 -1.63 12.77
N PRO A 26 -16.09 -1.95 11.74
CA PRO A 26 -15.72 -3.00 10.79
C PRO A 26 -14.44 -2.59 10.05
N HIS A 27 -13.52 -3.55 9.90
CA HIS A 27 -12.32 -3.43 9.10
C HIS A 27 -12.47 -4.25 7.82
N PHE A 28 -12.94 -3.60 6.77
CA PHE A 28 -12.97 -4.16 5.42
C PHE A 28 -11.60 -4.03 4.79
N LYS A 29 -11.04 -5.15 4.40
CA LYS A 29 -9.65 -5.26 3.91
C LYS A 29 -9.63 -5.32 2.39
N PRO A 30 -8.58 -4.84 1.72
CA PRO A 30 -8.41 -5.04 0.29
C PRO A 30 -7.97 -6.48 -0.01
N ASP A 31 -7.98 -6.85 -1.30
CA ASP A 31 -7.17 -7.96 -1.79
C ASP A 31 -5.70 -7.71 -1.42
N PHE A 32 -4.87 -8.76 -1.48
CA PHE A 32 -3.49 -8.66 -1.02
C PHE A 32 -2.73 -7.47 -1.64
N ASN A 33 -2.15 -6.64 -0.80
CA ASN A 33 -1.50 -5.38 -1.13
C ASN A 33 -0.20 -5.26 -0.33
N GLN A 34 0.94 -5.47 -1.00
CA GLN A 34 2.23 -5.55 -0.33
C GLN A 34 2.66 -4.21 0.27
N ASP A 35 2.55 -3.09 -0.47
CA ASP A 35 3.00 -1.81 0.04
C ASP A 35 2.07 -1.28 1.14
N LEU A 36 0.79 -1.61 1.10
CA LEU A 36 -0.10 -1.38 2.22
C LEU A 36 0.28 -2.22 3.44
N LEU A 37 0.66 -3.50 3.23
CA LEU A 37 1.13 -4.36 4.32
C LEU A 37 2.43 -3.82 4.94
N ASN A 38 3.34 -3.29 4.14
CA ASN A 38 4.54 -2.63 4.65
C ASN A 38 4.23 -1.36 5.45
N SER A 39 3.08 -0.73 5.18
CA SER A 39 2.65 0.50 5.87
C SER A 39 1.78 0.25 7.11
N ASN A 40 1.11 -0.88 7.20
CA ASN A 40 0.20 -1.22 8.30
C ASN A 40 -0.11 -2.71 8.31
N ASN A 41 -0.14 -3.33 9.49
CA ASN A 41 -0.62 -4.70 9.64
C ASN A 41 -2.13 -4.77 9.44
N TYR A 42 -2.60 -4.65 8.20
CA TYR A 42 -4.04 -4.68 7.92
C TYR A 42 -4.63 -6.10 7.90
N ILE A 43 -3.79 -7.13 7.75
CA ILE A 43 -4.25 -8.53 7.71
C ILE A 43 -4.76 -8.98 9.07
N THR A 44 -4.01 -8.73 10.16
CA THR A 44 -4.33 -9.05 11.57
C THR A 44 -5.15 -10.35 11.75
N HIS A 45 -6.47 -10.24 11.91
CA HIS A 45 -7.41 -11.33 12.14
C HIS A 45 -8.48 -11.37 11.03
N PHE A 46 -8.95 -12.45 10.58
CA PHE A 46 -8.59 -13.83 10.83
C PHE A 46 -7.57 -14.27 9.77
N LEU A 47 -6.47 -14.87 10.18
CA LEU A 47 -5.42 -15.40 9.31
C LEU A 47 -5.44 -16.93 9.36
N MET A 48 -5.33 -17.57 8.20
CA MET A 48 -5.15 -19.01 8.04
C MET A 48 -4.02 -19.29 7.06
N VAL A 49 -3.09 -20.15 7.44
CA VAL A 49 -1.96 -20.59 6.60
C VAL A 49 -1.93 -22.11 6.51
N SER A 50 -1.40 -22.64 5.41
CA SER A 50 -1.21 -24.09 5.29
C SER A 50 -0.16 -24.59 6.29
N ARG A 51 -0.21 -25.85 6.63
CA ARG A 51 0.76 -26.47 7.53
C ARG A 51 2.17 -26.39 6.94
N GLU A 52 2.31 -26.60 5.64
CA GLU A 52 3.57 -26.54 4.91
C GLU A 52 4.19 -25.14 4.99
N LEU A 53 3.38 -24.07 4.80
CA LEU A 53 3.85 -22.69 4.94
C LEU A 53 4.26 -22.40 6.38
N LEU A 54 3.48 -22.85 7.37
CA LEU A 54 3.82 -22.67 8.79
C LEU A 54 5.15 -23.35 9.14
N ASP A 55 5.39 -24.56 8.64
CA ASP A 55 6.62 -25.31 8.90
C ASP A 55 7.85 -24.65 8.24
N GLN A 56 7.68 -23.99 7.10
CA GLN A 56 8.72 -23.22 6.41
C GLN A 56 9.05 -21.90 7.12
N VAL A 57 8.02 -21.17 7.53
CA VAL A 57 8.16 -19.85 8.18
C VAL A 57 8.66 -19.99 9.61
N GLY A 58 8.32 -21.09 10.28
CA GLY A 58 8.44 -21.24 11.72
C GLY A 58 7.33 -20.52 12.49
N GLY A 59 7.37 -20.60 13.79
CA GLY A 59 6.35 -20.02 14.68
C GLY A 59 6.50 -18.51 14.85
N ILE A 60 5.78 -18.00 15.85
CA ILE A 60 5.86 -16.62 16.31
C ILE A 60 7.24 -16.37 16.94
N ASN A 61 7.87 -15.24 16.59
CA ASN A 61 9.16 -14.83 17.15
C ASN A 61 8.98 -13.85 18.32
N LYS A 62 9.50 -14.19 19.48
CA LYS A 62 9.41 -13.38 20.70
C LYS A 62 10.20 -12.07 20.65
N GLU A 63 11.15 -11.93 19.74
CA GLU A 63 11.90 -10.69 19.54
C GLU A 63 11.01 -9.53 19.09
N TYR A 64 9.84 -9.86 18.55
CA TYR A 64 8.83 -8.88 18.09
C TYR A 64 7.61 -8.82 19.02
N ASP A 65 7.77 -9.12 20.32
CA ASP A 65 6.67 -8.99 21.29
C ASP A 65 6.01 -7.61 21.18
N GLY A 66 4.68 -7.58 21.02
CA GLY A 66 3.89 -6.38 20.72
C GLY A 66 3.52 -6.18 19.26
N ALA A 67 4.26 -6.83 18.33
CA ALA A 67 3.96 -6.88 16.90
C ALA A 67 4.35 -8.27 16.32
N GLN A 68 4.31 -9.31 17.14
CA GLN A 68 4.71 -10.67 16.75
C GLN A 68 3.84 -11.28 15.64
N ASP A 69 2.58 -10.88 15.57
CA ASP A 69 1.65 -11.22 14.49
C ASP A 69 2.05 -10.55 13.19
N TYR A 70 2.50 -9.30 13.25
CA TYR A 70 2.95 -8.56 12.08
C TYR A 70 4.21 -9.18 11.46
N ASP A 71 5.24 -9.48 12.28
CA ASP A 71 6.42 -10.21 11.83
C ASP A 71 6.04 -11.56 11.20
N PHE A 72 5.15 -12.31 11.85
CA PHE A 72 4.70 -13.60 11.34
C PHE A 72 3.99 -13.48 9.99
N ILE A 73 3.10 -12.50 9.85
CA ILE A 73 2.38 -12.22 8.60
C ILE A 73 3.35 -11.85 7.49
N LEU A 74 4.31 -10.94 7.74
CA LEU A 74 5.33 -10.55 6.77
C LEU A 74 6.14 -11.76 6.30
N ARG A 75 6.63 -12.60 7.21
CA ARG A 75 7.36 -13.84 6.84
C ARG A 75 6.48 -14.83 6.06
N CYS A 76 5.21 -14.94 6.39
CA CYS A 76 4.28 -15.76 5.61
C CYS A 76 4.11 -15.24 4.19
N THR A 77 3.95 -13.93 4.01
CA THR A 77 3.78 -13.34 2.67
C THR A 77 5.03 -13.41 1.79
N GLU A 78 6.22 -13.50 2.40
CA GLU A 78 7.49 -13.68 1.70
C GLU A 78 7.58 -15.05 1.00
N LEU A 79 6.96 -16.09 1.58
CA LEU A 79 7.05 -17.48 1.14
C LEU A 79 5.73 -18.02 0.59
N ALA A 80 4.63 -17.31 0.75
CA ALA A 80 3.33 -17.75 0.27
C ALA A 80 3.29 -17.83 -1.27
N ASP A 81 2.73 -18.92 -1.78
CA ASP A 81 2.50 -19.07 -3.21
C ASP A 81 1.38 -18.17 -3.72
N ASN A 82 0.32 -18.01 -2.93
CA ASN A 82 -0.80 -17.16 -3.23
C ASN A 82 -1.52 -16.78 -1.93
N VAL A 83 -1.85 -15.49 -1.78
CA VAL A 83 -2.54 -14.91 -0.62
C VAL A 83 -3.94 -14.52 -1.05
N ILE A 84 -4.96 -15.09 -0.41
CA ILE A 84 -6.37 -14.89 -0.76
C ILE A 84 -7.10 -14.12 0.34
N HIS A 85 -7.74 -13.04 -0.04
CA HIS A 85 -8.70 -12.32 0.79
C HIS A 85 -10.10 -12.95 0.68
N ILE A 86 -10.74 -13.16 1.82
CA ILE A 86 -12.14 -13.56 1.93
C ILE A 86 -12.93 -12.34 2.40
N PRO A 87 -13.67 -11.62 1.51
CA PRO A 87 -14.34 -10.36 1.84
C PRO A 87 -15.61 -10.61 2.68
N LYS A 88 -15.40 -11.12 3.86
CA LYS A 88 -16.45 -11.41 4.87
C LYS A 88 -15.91 -11.18 6.25
N VAL A 89 -16.69 -10.57 7.13
CA VAL A 89 -16.39 -10.47 8.55
C VAL A 89 -16.51 -11.86 9.18
N LEU A 90 -15.37 -12.51 9.41
CA LEU A 90 -15.29 -13.85 10.02
C LEU A 90 -14.63 -13.84 11.40
N TYR A 91 -14.24 -12.68 11.88
CA TYR A 91 -13.62 -12.50 13.18
C TYR A 91 -14.19 -11.28 13.90
N HIS A 92 -14.49 -11.43 15.19
CA HIS A 92 -14.99 -10.37 16.07
C HIS A 92 -13.98 -10.12 17.18
N TRP A 93 -13.21 -9.06 17.10
CA TRP A 93 -12.23 -8.69 18.08
C TRP A 93 -12.91 -8.13 19.34
N ARG A 94 -12.88 -8.90 20.41
CA ARG A 94 -13.49 -8.48 21.69
C ARG A 94 -12.62 -7.42 22.38
N VAL A 95 -13.19 -6.22 22.54
CA VAL A 95 -12.55 -5.11 23.25
C VAL A 95 -12.94 -5.13 24.71
N HIS A 96 -11.96 -5.05 25.61
CA HIS A 96 -12.12 -4.90 27.05
C HIS A 96 -11.13 -3.87 27.60
N GLU A 97 -11.40 -3.31 28.78
CA GLU A 97 -10.61 -2.21 29.38
C GLU A 97 -9.10 -2.52 29.54
N ARG A 98 -8.73 -3.80 29.62
CA ARG A 98 -7.34 -4.26 29.78
C ARG A 98 -6.68 -4.68 28.45
N SER A 99 -7.36 -4.51 27.32
CA SER A 99 -6.77 -4.86 26.03
C SER A 99 -5.67 -3.84 25.64
N THR A 100 -4.65 -4.29 24.92
CA THR A 100 -3.58 -3.43 24.38
C THR A 100 -4.13 -2.28 23.53
N ALA A 101 -5.36 -2.40 23.04
CA ALA A 101 -6.10 -1.34 22.37
C ALA A 101 -6.53 -0.18 23.31
N ALA A 102 -6.53 -0.37 24.66
CA ALA A 102 -7.05 0.59 25.61
C ALA A 102 -5.99 1.39 26.41
N GLY A 103 -4.70 0.99 26.42
CA GLY A 103 -3.67 1.57 27.29
C GLY A 103 -2.64 2.45 26.61
N ALA A 104 -2.41 3.69 27.11
CA ALA A 104 -1.44 4.63 26.57
C ALA A 104 0.04 4.23 26.81
N GLY A 105 0.34 3.45 27.86
CA GLY A 105 1.73 3.08 28.23
C GLY A 105 2.28 1.81 27.58
N SER A 106 1.44 1.03 26.90
CA SER A 106 1.85 -0.20 26.20
C SER A 106 2.08 0.01 24.70
N LYS A 107 2.02 1.26 24.22
CA LYS A 107 1.98 1.56 22.78
C LYS A 107 3.35 1.74 22.16
N ASP A 108 4.31 2.32 22.87
CA ASP A 108 5.61 2.68 22.28
C ASP A 108 6.42 1.43 21.88
N TYR A 109 6.49 0.42 22.76
CA TYR A 109 7.22 -0.81 22.43
C TYR A 109 6.59 -1.58 21.25
N ALA A 110 5.25 -1.54 21.09
CA ALA A 110 4.57 -2.20 19.97
C ALA A 110 4.84 -1.47 18.65
N ILE A 111 4.95 -0.13 18.68
CA ILE A 111 5.35 0.67 17.51
C ILE A 111 6.78 0.31 17.09
N ASP A 112 7.71 0.26 18.05
CA ASP A 112 9.10 -0.09 17.78
C ASP A 112 9.23 -1.55 17.29
N ALA A 113 8.50 -2.49 17.89
CA ALA A 113 8.48 -3.88 17.43
C ALA A 113 7.93 -4.00 15.99
N GLY A 114 6.85 -3.27 15.66
CA GLY A 114 6.30 -3.23 14.31
C GLY A 114 7.28 -2.63 13.29
N LYS A 115 7.97 -1.55 13.68
CA LYS A 115 9.05 -0.96 12.88
C LYS A 115 10.17 -1.98 12.62
N CYS A 116 10.67 -2.66 13.66
CA CYS A 116 11.69 -3.69 13.53
C CYS A 116 11.24 -4.87 12.65
N ALA A 117 9.97 -5.28 12.74
CA ALA A 117 9.40 -6.33 11.90
C ALA A 117 9.45 -5.95 10.41
N ILE A 118 9.08 -4.70 10.07
CA ILE A 118 9.14 -4.19 8.71
C ILE A 118 10.59 -4.07 8.24
N GLU A 119 11.50 -3.51 9.06
CA GLU A 119 12.93 -3.37 8.70
C GLU A 119 13.55 -4.74 8.40
N SER A 120 13.24 -5.76 9.19
CA SER A 120 13.69 -7.13 8.96
C SER A 120 13.09 -7.74 7.69
N HIS A 121 11.82 -7.45 7.41
CA HIS A 121 11.16 -7.84 6.16
C HIS A 121 11.87 -7.22 4.94
N LEU A 122 12.08 -5.90 4.95
CA LEU A 122 12.77 -5.21 3.85
C LEU A 122 14.18 -5.79 3.62
N GLN A 123 14.91 -6.09 4.70
CA GLN A 123 16.22 -6.72 4.61
C GLN A 123 16.17 -8.11 3.95
N ARG A 124 15.21 -8.97 4.36
CA ARG A 124 15.02 -10.30 3.75
C ARG A 124 14.62 -10.23 2.28
N MET A 125 13.85 -9.20 1.91
CA MET A 125 13.43 -8.96 0.53
C MET A 125 14.50 -8.24 -0.32
N GLY A 126 15.61 -7.82 0.27
CA GLY A 126 16.66 -7.05 -0.43
C GLY A 126 16.21 -5.64 -0.83
N GLU A 127 15.23 -5.09 -0.13
CA GLU A 127 14.71 -3.73 -0.36
C GLU A 127 15.49 -2.73 0.51
N ASN A 128 15.99 -1.65 -0.12
CA ASN A 128 16.68 -0.57 0.60
C ASN A 128 15.66 0.48 1.05
N GLY A 129 15.13 0.34 2.24
CA GLY A 129 14.13 1.24 2.80
C GLY A 129 14.37 1.55 4.27
N LYS A 130 14.10 2.79 4.67
CA LYS A 130 14.09 3.25 6.06
C LYS A 130 12.65 3.35 6.54
N VAL A 131 12.32 2.66 7.62
CA VAL A 131 10.98 2.71 8.21
C VAL A 131 10.82 3.95 9.09
N VAL A 132 9.82 4.75 8.79
CA VAL A 132 9.45 5.97 9.52
C VAL A 132 8.10 5.78 10.18
N VAL A 133 8.03 6.04 11.48
CA VAL A 133 6.76 6.02 12.23
C VAL A 133 5.93 7.22 11.84
N THR A 134 4.67 7.01 11.53
CA THR A 134 3.72 8.10 11.23
C THR A 134 3.04 8.62 12.50
N PRO A 135 2.33 9.75 12.46
CA PRO A 135 1.51 10.20 13.59
C PRO A 135 0.34 9.26 13.94
N TYR A 136 0.05 8.29 13.09
CA TYR A 136 -1.04 7.33 13.28
C TYR A 136 -0.50 6.05 13.92
N PHE A 137 -1.10 5.63 15.01
CA PHE A 137 -0.67 4.42 15.74
C PHE A 137 -0.75 3.16 14.86
N GLY A 138 0.37 2.43 14.73
CA GLY A 138 0.47 1.21 13.93
C GLY A 138 0.55 1.43 12.42
N PHE A 139 0.79 2.69 12.00
CA PHE A 139 1.05 3.03 10.60
C PHE A 139 2.47 3.53 10.41
N TYR A 140 3.08 3.09 9.34
CA TYR A 140 4.46 3.36 8.98
C TYR A 140 4.55 3.90 7.55
N ARG A 141 5.64 4.55 7.24
CA ARG A 141 6.02 4.96 5.90
C ARG A 141 7.42 4.43 5.61
N ILE A 142 7.64 3.99 4.39
CA ILE A 142 8.96 3.55 3.97
C ILE A 142 9.59 4.64 3.09
N GLU A 143 10.73 5.15 3.51
CA GLU A 143 11.58 6.01 2.70
C GLU A 143 12.57 5.12 1.95
N TYR A 144 12.26 4.79 0.70
CA TYR A 144 13.13 3.97 -0.13
C TYR A 144 14.36 4.75 -0.59
N GLY A 145 15.51 4.08 -0.65
CA GLY A 145 16.71 4.59 -1.27
C GLY A 145 16.68 4.35 -2.79
N ILE A 146 17.27 5.27 -3.55
CA ILE A 146 17.40 5.08 -5.01
C ILE A 146 18.35 3.88 -5.23
N ASN A 147 17.92 2.93 -6.06
CA ASN A 147 18.79 1.87 -6.53
C ASN A 147 19.80 2.47 -7.53
N THR A 148 21.08 2.49 -7.14
CA THR A 148 22.14 3.10 -7.93
C THR A 148 22.53 2.31 -9.19
N GLU A 149 22.01 1.09 -9.36
CA GLU A 149 22.16 0.32 -10.60
C GLU A 149 21.31 0.89 -11.73
N ASN A 150 20.23 1.60 -11.40
CA ASN A 150 19.31 2.21 -12.35
C ASN A 150 19.73 3.65 -12.67
N LYS A 151 19.64 4.03 -13.94
CA LYS A 151 19.93 5.37 -14.40
C LYS A 151 18.64 6.17 -14.56
N THR A 152 18.71 7.49 -14.46
CA THR A 152 17.56 8.37 -14.68
C THR A 152 16.92 8.19 -16.06
N GLU A 153 17.70 7.84 -17.06
CA GLU A 153 17.26 7.55 -18.44
C GLU A 153 16.44 6.28 -18.60
N ASP A 154 16.42 5.41 -17.56
CA ASP A 154 15.60 4.20 -17.53
C ASP A 154 14.13 4.49 -17.16
N TYR A 155 13.79 5.76 -16.90
CA TYR A 155 12.46 6.18 -16.48
C TYR A 155 11.94 7.35 -17.28
N VAL A 156 10.62 7.43 -17.42
CA VAL A 156 9.93 8.57 -18.03
C VAL A 156 9.00 9.22 -17.01
N LEU A 157 9.21 10.50 -16.74
CA LEU A 157 8.39 11.30 -15.85
C LEU A 157 7.30 12.02 -16.63
N PHE A 158 6.05 11.74 -16.30
CA PHE A 158 4.89 12.50 -16.71
C PHE A 158 4.52 13.49 -15.60
N ALA A 159 4.51 14.77 -15.92
CA ALA A 159 4.13 15.83 -14.98
C ALA A 159 3.40 16.93 -15.76
N ASP A 160 2.13 17.13 -15.45
CA ASP A 160 1.30 18.13 -16.11
C ASP A 160 1.78 19.54 -15.75
N GLN A 161 1.95 20.40 -16.75
CA GLN A 161 2.43 21.77 -16.58
C GLN A 161 1.48 22.66 -15.79
N SER A 162 0.20 22.29 -15.67
CA SER A 162 -0.78 22.98 -14.83
C SER A 162 -0.59 22.72 -13.32
N LEU A 163 0.23 21.75 -12.95
CA LEU A 163 0.53 21.38 -11.58
C LEU A 163 1.81 22.07 -11.07
N LYS A 164 1.88 22.25 -9.76
CA LYS A 164 3.11 22.58 -9.03
C LYS A 164 3.28 21.63 -7.84
N PRO A 165 4.51 21.25 -7.50
CA PRO A 165 4.75 20.41 -6.33
C PRO A 165 4.53 21.22 -5.03
N LEU A 166 4.07 20.53 -4.00
CA LEU A 166 3.99 21.05 -2.64
C LEU A 166 5.24 20.71 -1.79
N ASN A 167 6.05 19.75 -2.24
CA ASN A 167 7.32 19.39 -1.61
C ASN A 167 8.45 19.37 -2.65
N ALA A 168 9.65 19.76 -2.23
CA ALA A 168 10.78 19.94 -3.14
C ALA A 168 11.39 18.61 -3.61
N ASP A 169 11.26 17.56 -2.81
CA ASP A 169 11.86 16.23 -3.01
C ASP A 169 10.97 15.24 -3.77
N TRP A 170 9.82 15.70 -4.28
CA TRP A 170 8.83 14.86 -4.94
C TRP A 170 9.40 13.96 -6.05
N LYS A 171 10.37 14.45 -6.85
CA LYS A 171 11.01 13.66 -7.89
C LYS A 171 11.89 12.55 -7.32
N GLN A 172 12.67 12.88 -6.28
CA GLN A 172 13.54 11.91 -5.61
C GLN A 172 12.72 10.76 -5.02
N ILE A 173 11.57 11.08 -4.41
CA ILE A 173 10.63 10.08 -3.89
C ILE A 173 10.12 9.18 -5.01
N LEU A 174 9.62 9.75 -6.12
CA LEU A 174 9.16 8.95 -7.28
C LEU A 174 10.26 8.03 -7.82
N TYR A 175 11.49 8.56 -7.98
CA TYR A 175 12.61 7.76 -8.49
C TYR A 175 13.00 6.65 -7.52
N ALA A 176 13.05 6.92 -6.22
CA ALA A 176 13.37 5.93 -5.21
C ALA A 176 12.38 4.76 -5.24
N ASP A 177 11.09 5.07 -5.23
CA ASP A 177 10.04 4.05 -5.26
C ASP A 177 10.01 3.27 -6.58
N CYS A 178 10.10 3.95 -7.73
CA CYS A 178 10.07 3.30 -9.03
C CYS A 178 11.35 2.49 -9.31
N SER A 179 12.46 2.77 -8.61
CA SER A 179 13.70 2.02 -8.74
C SER A 179 13.64 0.62 -8.13
N ARG A 180 12.63 0.33 -7.34
CA ARG A 180 12.37 -1.00 -6.76
C ARG A 180 12.08 -2.01 -7.86
N LYS A 181 12.61 -3.23 -7.69
CA LYS A 181 12.56 -4.28 -8.72
C LYS A 181 11.14 -4.63 -9.18
N LYS A 182 10.17 -4.60 -8.29
CA LYS A 182 8.78 -5.02 -8.54
C LYS A 182 7.83 -3.88 -8.91
N ILE A 183 8.30 -2.63 -8.89
CA ILE A 183 7.47 -1.45 -9.19
C ILE A 183 7.73 -1.00 -10.61
N GLY A 184 6.68 -0.85 -11.42
CA GLY A 184 6.76 -0.39 -12.81
C GLY A 184 6.29 1.04 -13.00
N VAL A 185 5.33 1.46 -12.16
CA VAL A 185 4.73 2.80 -12.19
C VAL A 185 4.53 3.31 -10.78
N VAL A 186 4.85 4.57 -10.54
CA VAL A 186 4.57 5.26 -9.27
C VAL A 186 3.83 6.55 -9.57
N GLY A 187 2.77 6.84 -8.83
CA GLY A 187 2.04 8.10 -8.95
C GLY A 187 1.79 8.77 -7.62
N GLY A 188 1.64 10.09 -7.68
CA GLY A 188 1.44 10.93 -6.51
C GLY A 188 -0.02 11.31 -6.25
N LYS A 189 -0.20 12.15 -5.24
CA LYS A 189 -1.45 12.76 -4.82
C LYS A 189 -1.59 14.14 -5.44
N ILE A 190 -2.69 14.38 -6.14
CA ILE A 190 -2.98 15.64 -6.80
C ILE A 190 -4.14 16.32 -6.08
N TYR A 191 -3.94 17.57 -5.69
CA TYR A 191 -4.97 18.40 -5.07
C TYR A 191 -5.57 19.40 -6.06
N ASP A 192 -6.84 19.70 -5.88
CA ASP A 192 -7.48 20.84 -6.49
C ASP A 192 -7.06 22.16 -5.79
N ARG A 193 -7.55 23.31 -6.29
CA ARG A 193 -7.24 24.64 -5.76
C ARG A 193 -7.81 24.89 -4.34
N HIS A 194 -8.70 24.02 -3.88
CA HIS A 194 -9.31 24.05 -2.56
C HIS A 194 -8.66 23.06 -1.58
N HIS A 195 -7.48 22.52 -1.95
CA HIS A 195 -6.76 21.49 -1.17
C HIS A 195 -7.60 20.22 -0.89
N ARG A 196 -8.39 19.82 -1.89
CA ARG A 196 -9.08 18.53 -1.89
C ARG A 196 -8.39 17.61 -2.88
N ILE A 197 -8.33 16.32 -2.56
CA ILE A 197 -7.77 15.32 -3.48
C ILE A 197 -8.59 15.32 -4.75
N TYR A 198 -7.95 15.67 -5.85
CA TYR A 198 -8.50 15.64 -7.20
C TYR A 198 -8.27 14.26 -7.83
N GLU A 199 -7.03 13.77 -7.79
CA GLU A 199 -6.64 12.44 -8.23
C GLU A 199 -5.56 11.87 -7.32
N ALA A 200 -5.60 10.53 -7.09
CA ALA A 200 -4.62 9.79 -6.31
C ALA A 200 -4.54 8.34 -6.80
N ALA A 201 -5.01 7.35 -6.02
CA ALA A 201 -5.09 5.96 -6.41
C ALA A 201 -6.45 5.64 -7.05
N PHE A 202 -6.44 4.77 -8.05
CA PHE A 202 -7.64 4.22 -8.68
C PHE A 202 -7.66 2.70 -8.47
N LEU A 203 -8.82 2.13 -8.15
CA LEU A 203 -9.01 0.70 -7.99
C LEU A 203 -10.06 0.20 -8.99
N GLU A 204 -9.74 -0.89 -9.71
CA GLU A 204 -10.63 -1.49 -10.72
C GLU A 204 -11.78 -2.28 -10.11
N LYS A 205 -11.56 -2.89 -8.96
CA LYS A 205 -12.62 -3.56 -8.19
C LYS A 205 -13.13 -2.59 -7.14
N GLY A 206 -14.44 -2.55 -6.94
CA GLY A 206 -15.03 -1.78 -5.86
C GLY A 206 -14.27 -2.02 -4.56
N ASP A 207 -13.91 -0.92 -3.93
CA ASP A 207 -13.06 -0.95 -2.76
C ASP A 207 -13.90 -1.02 -1.47
N TRP A 208 -13.19 -1.09 -0.36
CA TRP A 208 -13.73 -1.01 1.00
C TRP A 208 -14.44 0.33 1.33
N THR A 209 -14.35 1.35 0.48
CA THR A 209 -15.00 2.66 0.68
C THR A 209 -16.36 2.76 0.03
N GLY A 210 -16.72 1.78 -0.82
CA GLY A 210 -17.92 1.81 -1.64
C GLY A 210 -17.77 2.64 -2.93
N ALA A 211 -16.54 3.07 -3.28
CA ALA A 211 -16.27 3.68 -4.57
C ALA A 211 -16.52 2.69 -5.70
N ALA A 212 -17.04 3.18 -6.82
CA ALA A 212 -17.28 2.35 -7.99
C ALA A 212 -15.95 1.87 -8.61
N CYS A 213 -16.04 0.80 -9.36
CA CYS A 213 -14.92 0.24 -10.11
C CYS A 213 -14.28 1.30 -11.03
N GLY A 214 -12.96 1.44 -10.96
CA GLY A 214 -12.21 2.40 -11.77
C GLY A 214 -12.21 3.84 -11.25
N GLU A 215 -12.85 4.12 -10.11
CA GLU A 215 -12.88 5.46 -9.53
C GLU A 215 -11.62 5.77 -8.68
N ASN A 216 -11.36 7.07 -8.56
CA ASN A 216 -10.39 7.63 -7.63
C ASN A 216 -10.93 7.53 -6.20
N VAL A 217 -10.44 6.56 -5.46
CA VAL A 217 -10.99 6.16 -4.15
C VAL A 217 -10.86 7.21 -3.04
N PHE A 218 -10.05 8.26 -3.26
CA PHE A 218 -9.80 9.32 -2.28
C PHE A 218 -10.33 10.69 -2.73
N SER A 219 -11.07 10.74 -3.83
CA SER A 219 -11.58 12.00 -4.40
C SER A 219 -12.36 12.83 -3.38
N GLY A 220 -12.09 14.14 -3.36
CA GLY A 220 -12.79 15.10 -2.53
C GLY A 220 -12.34 15.16 -1.06
N LEU A 221 -11.50 14.24 -0.57
CA LEU A 221 -10.93 14.31 0.78
C LEU A 221 -10.07 15.56 0.93
N ARG A 222 -10.15 16.22 2.08
CA ARG A 222 -9.33 17.41 2.39
C ARG A 222 -7.89 17.01 2.65
N GLU A 223 -6.96 17.89 2.35
CA GLU A 223 -5.56 17.74 2.71
C GLU A 223 -5.41 17.40 4.20
N GLY A 224 -4.52 16.46 4.51
CA GLY A 224 -4.31 15.97 5.88
C GLY A 224 -5.32 14.95 6.38
N TYR A 225 -6.52 14.82 5.77
CA TYR A 225 -7.48 13.80 6.15
C TYR A 225 -7.19 12.49 5.43
N GLY A 226 -6.91 11.45 6.19
CA GLY A 226 -6.50 10.14 5.65
C GLY A 226 -7.63 9.25 5.12
N GLY A 227 -8.88 9.65 5.33
CA GLY A 227 -10.02 8.77 4.99
C GLY A 227 -10.05 7.49 5.82
N TYR A 228 -10.73 6.48 5.28
CA TYR A 228 -10.85 5.17 5.93
C TYR A 228 -9.48 4.53 6.15
N MET A 229 -9.20 4.13 7.40
CA MET A 229 -7.94 3.51 7.81
C MET A 229 -6.68 4.29 7.36
N HIS A 230 -6.78 5.63 7.30
CA HIS A 230 -5.70 6.54 6.85
C HIS A 230 -5.13 6.27 5.45
N ARG A 231 -5.81 5.51 4.61
CA ARG A 231 -5.28 4.99 3.34
C ARG A 231 -4.93 6.07 2.31
N ALA A 232 -5.56 7.24 2.38
CA ALA A 232 -5.15 8.37 1.55
C ALA A 232 -3.78 8.97 1.93
N ASN A 233 -3.21 8.61 3.07
CA ASN A 233 -1.95 9.14 3.59
C ASN A 233 -0.87 8.07 3.79
N ILE A 234 -1.08 6.85 3.30
CA ILE A 234 -0.11 5.74 3.38
C ILE A 234 0.15 5.14 2.01
N GLN A 235 1.36 4.58 1.86
CA GLN A 235 1.79 3.90 0.63
C GLN A 235 0.95 2.64 0.40
N MET A 236 0.59 2.39 -0.86
CA MET A 236 -0.16 1.18 -1.22
C MET A 236 -0.02 0.86 -2.70
N ASP A 237 -0.18 -0.42 -3.04
CA ASP A 237 -0.40 -0.82 -4.43
C ASP A 237 -1.80 -0.38 -4.88
N CYS A 238 -1.93 0.00 -6.12
CA CYS A 238 -3.21 0.37 -6.73
C CYS A 238 -3.29 -0.16 -8.15
N ASP A 239 -4.45 0.00 -8.79
CA ASP A 239 -4.63 -0.47 -10.16
C ASP A 239 -4.14 0.55 -11.19
N ARG A 240 -4.25 1.82 -10.85
CA ARG A 240 -3.84 2.91 -11.72
C ARG A 240 -3.53 4.16 -10.91
N VAL A 241 -2.63 4.99 -11.43
CA VAL A 241 -2.33 6.35 -10.96
C VAL A 241 -2.59 7.35 -12.08
N SER A 242 -2.58 8.64 -11.75
CA SER A 242 -2.84 9.71 -12.72
C SER A 242 -1.65 9.95 -13.64
N GLU A 243 -1.92 10.08 -14.94
CA GLU A 243 -0.93 10.51 -15.94
C GLU A 243 -0.42 11.93 -15.69
N LYS A 244 -1.13 12.72 -14.90
CA LYS A 244 -0.71 14.10 -14.57
C LYS A 244 0.49 14.16 -13.63
N CYS A 245 0.76 13.08 -12.88
CA CYS A 245 1.95 12.95 -12.04
C CYS A 245 2.29 11.49 -11.82
N MET A 246 3.06 10.90 -12.74
CA MET A 246 3.55 9.53 -12.61
C MET A 246 4.97 9.37 -13.16
N LEU A 247 5.71 8.46 -12.58
CA LEU A 247 6.99 7.97 -13.08
C LEU A 247 6.83 6.53 -13.56
N VAL A 248 7.32 6.23 -14.74
CA VAL A 248 7.15 4.93 -15.41
C VAL A 248 8.51 4.38 -15.80
N LYS A 249 8.77 3.10 -15.60
CA LYS A 249 9.93 2.43 -16.20
C LYS A 249 9.84 2.46 -17.72
N LYS A 250 10.90 2.87 -18.37
CA LYS A 250 10.95 3.04 -19.84
C LYS A 250 10.61 1.75 -20.57
N GLU A 251 11.08 0.61 -20.07
CA GLU A 251 10.78 -0.71 -20.62
C GLU A 251 9.28 -1.05 -20.68
N VAL A 252 8.45 -0.47 -19.78
CA VAL A 252 6.98 -0.62 -19.85
C VAL A 252 6.43 0.13 -21.05
N LEU A 253 6.92 1.36 -21.30
CA LEU A 253 6.46 2.20 -22.42
C LEU A 253 6.88 1.61 -23.76
N GLU A 254 8.06 0.99 -23.83
CA GLU A 254 8.58 0.33 -25.04
C GLU A 254 7.73 -0.88 -25.48
N GLN A 255 6.87 -1.41 -24.60
CA GLN A 255 5.91 -2.48 -24.93
C GLN A 255 4.53 -1.98 -25.37
N ILE A 256 4.33 -0.67 -25.44
CA ILE A 256 3.06 -0.06 -25.87
C ILE A 256 3.15 0.27 -27.34
N GLU A 257 2.28 -0.36 -28.15
CA GLU A 257 2.15 -0.06 -29.58
C GLU A 257 1.65 1.38 -29.76
N ASP A 258 2.19 2.08 -30.76
CA ASP A 258 1.81 3.46 -31.07
C ASP A 258 1.87 4.43 -29.88
N TYR A 259 2.85 4.23 -28.99
CA TYR A 259 3.03 5.01 -27.76
C TYR A 259 2.86 6.52 -27.95
N GLU A 260 3.42 7.12 -29.03
CA GLU A 260 3.32 8.55 -29.32
C GLU A 260 1.90 9.05 -29.58
N GLN A 261 1.01 8.16 -30.03
CA GLN A 261 -0.42 8.45 -30.20
C GLN A 261 -1.17 8.23 -28.90
N GLN A 262 -0.86 7.14 -28.20
CA GLN A 262 -1.52 6.76 -26.93
C GLN A 262 -1.32 7.80 -25.83
N ILE A 263 -0.16 8.43 -25.73
CA ILE A 263 0.15 9.46 -24.72
C ILE A 263 -0.81 10.66 -24.75
N ARG A 264 -1.54 10.86 -25.84
CA ARG A 264 -2.51 11.95 -26.01
C ARG A 264 -3.95 11.55 -25.69
N THR A 265 -4.18 10.29 -25.36
CA THR A 265 -5.52 9.78 -25.05
C THR A 265 -5.84 9.87 -23.57
N PRO A 266 -7.11 10.03 -23.19
CA PRO A 266 -7.53 10.00 -21.78
C PRO A 266 -7.26 8.64 -21.10
N GLU A 267 -7.13 7.58 -21.91
CA GLU A 267 -6.90 6.20 -21.44
C GLU A 267 -5.42 5.90 -21.20
N PHE A 268 -4.52 6.85 -21.46
CA PHE A 268 -3.07 6.61 -21.42
C PHE A 268 -2.58 5.99 -20.10
N SER A 269 -2.96 6.55 -18.97
CA SER A 269 -2.55 6.01 -17.69
C SER A 269 -3.09 4.59 -17.45
N TYR A 270 -4.30 4.28 -17.93
CA TYR A 270 -4.86 2.93 -17.87
C TYR A 270 -4.02 1.95 -18.72
N ILE A 271 -3.71 2.31 -19.95
CA ILE A 271 -2.90 1.48 -20.86
C ILE A 271 -1.51 1.18 -20.27
N VAL A 272 -0.84 2.21 -19.74
CA VAL A 272 0.48 2.08 -19.11
C VAL A 272 0.41 1.15 -17.90
N CYS A 273 -0.55 1.36 -17.00
CA CYS A 273 -0.67 0.57 -15.79
C CYS A 273 -1.06 -0.89 -16.09
N GLN A 274 -1.93 -1.14 -17.07
CA GLN A 274 -2.24 -2.50 -17.52
C GLN A 274 -1.01 -3.19 -18.11
N LYS A 275 -0.25 -2.50 -18.97
CA LYS A 275 0.99 -3.03 -19.55
C LYS A 275 2.01 -3.40 -18.45
N ALA A 276 2.19 -2.54 -17.47
CA ALA A 276 3.07 -2.81 -16.34
C ALA A 276 2.64 -4.08 -15.57
N LYS A 277 1.33 -4.25 -15.32
CA LYS A 277 0.79 -5.45 -14.67
C LYS A 277 1.00 -6.72 -15.52
N GLU A 278 0.80 -6.64 -16.84
CA GLU A 278 1.07 -7.76 -17.78
C GLU A 278 2.53 -8.20 -17.73
N MET A 279 3.47 -7.27 -17.53
CA MET A 279 4.90 -7.53 -17.34
C MET A 279 5.26 -8.01 -15.93
N GLY A 280 4.28 -8.10 -15.02
CA GLY A 280 4.47 -8.57 -13.64
C GLY A 280 4.92 -7.48 -12.67
N TYR A 281 4.83 -6.20 -13.04
CA TYR A 281 5.07 -5.06 -12.17
C TYR A 281 3.84 -4.72 -11.35
N ARG A 282 4.07 -4.10 -10.18
CA ARG A 282 3.05 -3.45 -9.36
C ARG A 282 3.00 -1.95 -9.67
N ILE A 283 1.87 -1.35 -9.42
CA ILE A 283 1.61 0.08 -9.52
C ILE A 283 1.51 0.63 -8.10
N MET A 284 2.30 1.64 -7.79
CA MET A 284 2.36 2.18 -6.43
C MET A 284 1.78 3.59 -6.35
N TYR A 285 0.94 3.81 -5.36
CA TYR A 285 0.52 5.13 -4.92
C TYR A 285 1.41 5.63 -3.79
N GLU A 286 2.05 6.81 -4.00
CA GLU A 286 2.92 7.46 -3.03
C GLU A 286 2.29 8.78 -2.55
N PRO A 287 1.72 8.81 -1.32
CA PRO A 287 1.01 9.97 -0.81
C PRO A 287 1.90 11.17 -0.48
N GLU A 288 3.21 10.98 -0.32
CA GLU A 288 4.15 12.07 -0.05
C GLU A 288 4.57 12.82 -1.32
N VAL A 289 4.32 12.29 -2.49
CA VAL A 289 4.40 13.03 -3.74
C VAL A 289 3.12 13.86 -3.88
N LYS A 290 3.19 15.13 -3.52
CA LYS A 290 2.04 16.05 -3.44
C LYS A 290 2.11 17.12 -4.53
N MET A 291 1.09 17.17 -5.35
CA MET A 291 0.93 18.15 -6.43
C MET A 291 -0.37 18.94 -6.23
N ILE A 292 -0.40 20.18 -6.71
CA ILE A 292 -1.60 21.03 -6.68
C ILE A 292 -1.71 21.81 -7.98
N PHE A 293 -2.93 22.03 -8.47
CA PHE A 293 -3.17 22.89 -9.62
C PHE A 293 -2.69 24.33 -9.36
N LYS A 294 -1.99 24.91 -10.34
CA LYS A 294 -1.60 26.32 -10.31
C LYS A 294 -2.84 27.22 -10.25
N SER A 295 -2.70 28.37 -9.63
CA SER A 295 -3.73 29.39 -9.51
C SER A 295 -4.04 30.03 -10.85
#